data_6838b776fa53cb6e27005efc41082b0b
#
_entry.id   6838b776fa53cb6e27005efc41082b0b
#
_cell.length_a   1.000
_cell.length_b   1.000
_cell.length_c   1.000
_cell.angle_alpha   90.00
_cell.angle_beta   90.00
_cell.angle_gamma   90.00
#
_symmetry.space_group_name_H-M   'P 1'
#
loop_
_entity.id
_entity.type
_entity.pdbx_description
1 polymer ?
#
loop_
_entity_poly.entity_id
_entity_poly.type
_entity_poly.pdbx_seq_one_letter_code
_entity_poly.pdbx_strand_id
1 'polypeptide(L)'
;MLKLSHVKKTFNKGTVTEKRALTGVDLTLNDGDFVTVIGGNGAGKSTLLNMIAGVYPLDSGVIELDGTDVSRLSESQRAKYLGRVFQDPMRGTAADMQIAENLALAKRRGQRRGLSWGVTKAEKDEYVELLKRLDLGLDTRLNAKVGLLSGGQRQALTLLMATLTKPRLLLLDEHTAALDPKTASKVLNLTEEIVDENHLTTLMVTHNMNDAIRLGNRLIMMHEGHVIYDVAGDEKKSLTVADLLQKFEEVSGGELANDRMLLS
;
A
#
# COMPACT_ATOMS: atom_id res chain seq x y z
N MET A 1 -1.37 7.82 13.38
CA MET A 1 -0.49 8.83 12.74
C MET A 1 0.86 8.23 12.36
N LEU A 2 1.36 8.48 11.14
CA LEU A 2 2.73 8.10 10.70
C LEU A 2 3.60 9.36 10.69
N LYS A 3 4.84 9.26 11.19
CA LYS A 3 5.84 10.33 11.08
C LYS A 3 7.20 9.76 10.69
N LEU A 4 7.75 10.28 9.61
CA LEU A 4 9.12 10.03 9.16
C LEU A 4 9.94 11.28 9.40
N SER A 5 11.13 11.12 9.98
CA SER A 5 12.05 12.23 10.26
C SER A 5 13.42 11.88 9.67
N HIS A 6 13.84 12.63 8.64
CA HIS A 6 15.14 12.54 7.96
C HIS A 6 15.52 11.09 7.56
N VAL A 7 14.54 10.33 7.03
CA VAL A 7 14.73 8.90 6.67
C VAL A 7 15.62 8.76 5.46
N LYS A 8 16.73 8.01 5.62
CA LYS A 8 17.72 7.74 4.56
C LYS A 8 17.88 6.25 4.32
N LYS A 9 18.11 5.91 3.04
CA LYS A 9 18.43 4.55 2.60
C LYS A 9 19.35 4.54 1.40
N THR A 10 20.48 3.86 1.53
CA THR A 10 21.43 3.61 0.46
C THR A 10 21.60 2.11 0.30
N PHE A 11 21.43 1.60 -0.91
CA PHE A 11 21.72 0.21 -1.25
C PHE A 11 23.15 0.08 -1.76
N ASN A 12 23.76 -1.08 -1.56
CA ASN A 12 25.09 -1.44 -2.05
C ASN A 12 26.18 -0.39 -1.73
N LYS A 13 26.14 0.17 -0.53
CA LYS A 13 27.04 1.24 -0.09
C LYS A 13 28.51 0.86 -0.27
N GLY A 14 29.29 1.77 -0.90
CA GLY A 14 30.71 1.59 -1.16
C GLY A 14 31.04 0.67 -2.34
N THR A 15 30.05 0.33 -3.17
CA THR A 15 30.25 -0.44 -4.41
C THR A 15 29.93 0.39 -5.64
N VAL A 16 30.30 -0.09 -6.83
CA VAL A 16 29.97 0.56 -8.12
C VAL A 16 28.46 0.60 -8.41
N THR A 17 27.66 -0.18 -7.69
CA THR A 17 26.19 -0.22 -7.78
C THR A 17 25.54 0.51 -6.62
N GLU A 18 26.26 1.39 -5.93
CA GLU A 18 25.67 2.20 -4.86
C GLU A 18 24.48 3.01 -5.38
N LYS A 19 23.34 2.92 -4.69
CA LYS A 19 22.15 3.68 -5.02
C LYS A 19 21.56 4.31 -3.76
N ARG A 20 21.53 5.64 -3.72
CA ARG A 20 20.82 6.41 -2.69
C ARG A 20 19.33 6.42 -3.04
N ALA A 21 18.57 5.59 -2.36
CA ALA A 21 17.14 5.41 -2.66
C ALA A 21 16.23 6.37 -1.88
N LEU A 22 16.64 6.77 -0.67
CA LEU A 22 16.01 7.85 0.11
C LEU A 22 17.10 8.74 0.70
N THR A 23 16.94 10.05 0.60
CA THR A 23 18.02 11.02 0.84
C THR A 23 17.71 11.99 2.00
N GLY A 24 16.77 11.62 2.88
CA GLY A 24 16.37 12.41 4.03
C GLY A 24 14.89 12.80 3.92
N VAL A 25 14.02 11.78 3.80
CA VAL A 25 12.59 12.00 3.66
C VAL A 25 11.98 12.37 5.01
N ASP A 26 11.31 13.53 5.04
CA ASP A 26 10.40 13.97 6.08
C ASP A 26 8.98 13.86 5.57
N LEU A 27 8.11 13.17 6.31
CA LEU A 27 6.71 12.98 5.92
C LEU A 27 5.86 12.72 7.17
N THR A 28 4.73 13.39 7.27
CA THR A 28 3.74 13.15 8.32
C THR A 28 2.39 12.85 7.70
N LEU A 29 1.76 11.73 8.08
CA LEU A 29 0.36 11.44 7.80
C LEU A 29 -0.42 11.57 9.10
N ASN A 30 -1.52 12.32 9.06
CA ASN A 30 -2.47 12.39 10.18
C ASN A 30 -3.41 11.18 10.15
N ASP A 31 -4.11 10.96 11.24
CA ASP A 31 -5.12 9.90 11.28
C ASP A 31 -6.24 10.19 10.26
N GLY A 32 -6.58 9.18 9.47
CA GLY A 32 -7.57 9.27 8.41
C GLY A 32 -7.05 9.89 7.09
N ASP A 33 -5.78 10.32 7.01
CA ASP A 33 -5.21 10.75 5.73
C ASP A 33 -5.18 9.57 4.74
N PHE A 34 -5.69 9.79 3.54
CA PHE A 34 -5.46 8.93 2.40
C PHE A 34 -4.53 9.64 1.42
N VAL A 35 -3.26 9.27 1.47
CA VAL A 35 -2.18 9.90 0.70
C VAL A 35 -1.81 9.04 -0.50
N THR A 36 -1.87 9.62 -1.70
CA THR A 36 -1.36 9.01 -2.92
C THR A 36 0.08 9.46 -3.18
N VAL A 37 0.92 8.51 -3.63
CA VAL A 37 2.35 8.74 -3.91
C VAL A 37 2.62 8.42 -5.37
N ILE A 38 3.10 9.40 -6.11
CA ILE A 38 3.53 9.27 -7.50
C ILE A 38 5.00 9.61 -7.68
N GLY A 39 5.54 9.35 -8.85
CA GLY A 39 6.93 9.66 -9.22
C GLY A 39 7.49 8.66 -10.22
N GLY A 40 8.56 8.99 -10.89
CA GLY A 40 9.21 8.15 -11.89
C GLY A 40 9.80 6.83 -11.32
N ASN A 41 10.27 5.99 -12.23
CA ASN A 41 10.96 4.77 -11.84
C ASN A 41 12.27 5.11 -11.09
N GLY A 42 12.47 4.46 -9.95
CA GLY A 42 13.63 4.73 -9.11
C GLY A 42 13.51 5.95 -8.19
N ALA A 43 12.37 6.66 -8.18
CA ALA A 43 12.13 7.80 -7.30
C ALA A 43 12.14 7.48 -5.79
N GLY A 44 12.12 6.19 -5.42
CA GLY A 44 12.17 5.76 -4.02
C GLY A 44 10.82 5.33 -3.43
N LYS A 45 9.73 5.36 -4.19
CA LYS A 45 8.35 5.04 -3.71
C LYS A 45 8.24 3.69 -3.01
N SER A 46 8.58 2.60 -3.69
CA SER A 46 8.52 1.25 -3.10
C SER A 46 9.57 1.07 -2.00
N THR A 47 10.71 1.79 -2.07
CA THR A 47 11.67 1.82 -0.95
C THR A 47 11.05 2.47 0.27
N LEU A 48 10.35 3.59 0.13
CA LEU A 48 9.64 4.27 1.20
C LEU A 48 8.63 3.32 1.88
N LEU A 49 7.76 2.65 1.10
CA LEU A 49 6.81 1.67 1.64
C LEU A 49 7.53 0.52 2.37
N ASN A 50 8.60 -0.02 1.80
CA ASN A 50 9.37 -1.12 2.41
C ASN A 50 10.09 -0.68 3.70
N MET A 51 10.54 0.57 3.79
CA MET A 51 11.12 1.14 5.01
C MET A 51 10.06 1.28 6.11
N ILE A 52 8.87 1.80 5.77
CA ILE A 52 7.75 1.91 6.71
C ILE A 52 7.30 0.51 7.17
N ALA A 53 7.25 -0.45 6.25
CA ALA A 53 6.90 -1.84 6.58
C ALA A 53 7.96 -2.59 7.41
N GLY A 54 9.20 -2.08 7.48
CA GLY A 54 10.30 -2.73 8.21
C GLY A 54 10.99 -3.85 7.44
N VAL A 55 10.80 -3.93 6.11
CA VAL A 55 11.50 -4.88 5.23
C VAL A 55 12.97 -4.51 5.11
N TYR A 56 13.27 -3.21 5.00
CA TYR A 56 14.65 -2.72 4.96
C TYR A 56 15.00 -1.96 6.24
N PRO A 57 16.18 -2.18 6.83
CA PRO A 57 16.67 -1.37 7.93
C PRO A 57 16.98 0.05 7.48
N LEU A 58 16.74 1.03 8.35
CA LEU A 58 17.13 2.43 8.16
C LEU A 58 18.65 2.58 8.17
N ASP A 59 19.18 3.47 7.33
CA ASP A 59 20.57 3.91 7.46
C ASP A 59 20.66 5.08 8.47
N SER A 60 19.66 5.96 8.48
CA SER A 60 19.47 7.02 9.47
C SER A 60 18.04 7.54 9.45
N GLY A 61 17.66 8.33 10.46
CA GLY A 61 16.33 8.87 10.63
C GLY A 61 15.47 8.08 11.61
N VAL A 62 14.22 8.47 11.74
CA VAL A 62 13.25 7.84 12.65
C VAL A 62 11.93 7.62 11.94
N ILE A 63 11.27 6.50 12.20
CA ILE A 63 9.90 6.20 11.80
C ILE A 63 9.07 5.97 13.06
N GLU A 64 8.02 6.77 13.23
CA GLU A 64 7.07 6.66 14.33
C GLU A 64 5.67 6.28 13.81
N LEU A 65 5.02 5.36 14.48
CA LEU A 65 3.61 4.98 14.30
C LEU A 65 2.87 5.23 15.61
N ASP A 66 1.88 6.11 15.59
CA ASP A 66 1.13 6.53 16.79
C ASP A 66 2.05 6.92 17.97
N GLY A 67 3.10 7.70 17.69
CA GLY A 67 4.08 8.12 18.70
C GLY A 67 5.03 7.03 19.18
N THR A 68 4.94 5.81 18.63
CA THR A 68 5.85 4.72 18.92
C THR A 68 6.97 4.67 17.90
N ASP A 69 8.22 4.78 18.32
CA ASP A 69 9.38 4.57 17.45
C ASP A 69 9.43 3.09 17.00
N VAL A 70 9.24 2.88 15.71
CA VAL A 70 9.29 1.56 15.08
C VAL A 70 10.55 1.35 14.25
N SER A 71 11.49 2.29 14.25
CA SER A 71 12.67 2.32 13.39
C SER A 71 13.46 1.02 13.39
N ARG A 72 13.58 0.38 14.55
CA ARG A 72 14.35 -0.86 14.76
C ARG A 72 13.49 -2.13 14.78
N LEU A 73 12.17 -2.00 14.69
CA LEU A 73 11.27 -3.16 14.67
C LEU A 73 11.35 -3.87 13.31
N SER A 74 11.39 -5.20 13.35
CA SER A 74 11.31 -6.04 12.15
C SER A 74 9.92 -5.97 11.49
N GLU A 75 9.81 -6.40 10.22
CA GLU A 75 8.55 -6.49 9.50
C GLU A 75 7.46 -7.25 10.30
N SER A 76 7.81 -8.38 10.89
CA SER A 76 6.90 -9.19 11.71
C SER A 76 6.40 -8.46 12.97
N GLN A 77 7.25 -7.64 13.58
CA GLN A 77 6.89 -6.85 14.75
C GLN A 77 5.99 -5.66 14.39
N ARG A 78 6.18 -5.07 13.19
CA ARG A 78 5.32 -3.99 12.67
C ARG A 78 4.00 -4.50 12.09
N ALA A 79 3.91 -5.78 11.71
CA ALA A 79 2.71 -6.37 11.10
C ALA A 79 1.43 -6.21 11.93
N LYS A 80 1.53 -6.05 13.25
CA LYS A 80 0.38 -5.78 14.13
C LYS A 80 -0.23 -4.39 13.94
N TYR A 81 0.54 -3.43 13.40
CA TYR A 81 0.10 -2.05 13.16
C TYR A 81 -0.29 -1.82 11.72
N LEU A 82 0.24 -2.63 10.78
CA LEU A 82 0.19 -2.37 9.35
C LEU A 82 -0.74 -3.35 8.64
N GLY A 83 -1.54 -2.85 7.71
CA GLY A 83 -2.09 -3.60 6.59
C GLY A 83 -1.21 -3.37 5.37
N ARG A 84 -0.96 -4.41 4.56
CA ARG A 84 -0.17 -4.25 3.33
C ARG A 84 -0.79 -5.03 2.19
N VAL A 85 -0.93 -4.35 1.04
CA VAL A 85 -1.31 -4.95 -0.24
C VAL A 85 -0.17 -4.74 -1.21
N PHE A 86 0.26 -5.82 -1.86
CA PHE A 86 1.40 -5.83 -2.78
C PHE A 86 0.93 -5.66 -4.22
N GLN A 87 1.83 -5.23 -5.09
CA GLN A 87 1.61 -5.18 -6.53
C GLN A 87 1.28 -6.57 -7.09
N ASP A 88 2.03 -7.61 -6.67
CA ASP A 88 1.74 -9.00 -6.98
C ASP A 88 0.83 -9.60 -5.89
N PRO A 89 -0.44 -9.92 -6.22
CA PRO A 89 -1.39 -10.47 -5.24
C PRO A 89 -0.99 -11.86 -4.71
N MET A 90 -0.05 -12.55 -5.38
CA MET A 90 0.49 -13.82 -4.89
C MET A 90 1.29 -13.65 -3.61
N ARG A 91 1.95 -12.53 -3.43
CA ARG A 91 2.79 -12.26 -2.25
C ARG A 91 2.00 -12.04 -0.96
N GLY A 92 0.74 -11.65 -1.07
CA GLY A 92 -0.15 -11.41 0.07
C GLY A 92 -0.94 -12.63 0.53
N THR A 93 -0.86 -13.77 -0.19
CA THR A 93 -1.71 -14.93 0.03
C THR A 93 -0.93 -16.25 0.04
N ALA A 94 -1.47 -17.26 0.73
CA ALA A 94 -1.01 -18.64 0.66
C ALA A 94 -1.84 -19.37 -0.42
N ALA A 95 -1.31 -19.49 -1.64
CA ALA A 95 -2.02 -19.95 -2.83
C ALA A 95 -2.61 -21.38 -2.68
N ASP A 96 -1.91 -22.27 -1.97
CA ASP A 96 -2.34 -23.66 -1.75
C ASP A 96 -3.37 -23.82 -0.61
N MET A 97 -3.60 -22.77 0.16
CA MET A 97 -4.58 -22.75 1.25
C MET A 97 -5.94 -22.24 0.75
N GLN A 98 -7.00 -22.64 1.46
CA GLN A 98 -8.36 -22.19 1.19
C GLN A 98 -8.53 -20.69 1.50
N ILE A 99 -9.57 -20.06 0.93
CA ILE A 99 -9.95 -18.66 1.25
C ILE A 99 -10.17 -18.51 2.75
N ALA A 100 -10.93 -19.42 3.38
CA ALA A 100 -11.18 -19.40 4.82
C ALA A 100 -9.90 -19.44 5.66
N GLU A 101 -8.92 -20.22 5.26
CA GLU A 101 -7.66 -20.36 5.96
C GLU A 101 -6.81 -19.08 5.83
N ASN A 102 -6.77 -18.47 4.64
CA ASN A 102 -6.10 -17.21 4.41
C ASN A 102 -6.71 -16.08 5.27
N LEU A 103 -8.05 -15.98 5.32
CA LEU A 103 -8.75 -15.02 6.17
C LEU A 103 -8.47 -15.27 7.66
N ALA A 104 -8.46 -16.54 8.09
CA ALA A 104 -8.13 -16.89 9.46
C ALA A 104 -6.70 -16.52 9.86
N LEU A 105 -5.73 -16.67 8.94
CA LEU A 105 -4.36 -16.22 9.16
C LEU A 105 -4.29 -14.69 9.30
N ALA A 106 -4.98 -13.96 8.42
CA ALA A 106 -5.04 -12.50 8.46
C ALA A 106 -5.69 -11.99 9.75
N LYS A 107 -6.81 -12.59 10.16
CA LYS A 107 -7.54 -12.21 11.39
C LYS A 107 -6.69 -12.40 12.65
N ARG A 108 -5.80 -13.39 12.65
CA ARG A 108 -4.92 -13.71 13.78
C ARG A 108 -3.58 -12.97 13.74
N ARG A 109 -3.40 -12.05 12.81
CA ARG A 109 -2.17 -11.25 12.69
C ARG A 109 -1.90 -10.47 13.99
N GLY A 110 -0.66 -10.59 14.52
CA GLY A 110 -0.25 -9.92 15.75
C GLY A 110 -0.80 -10.53 17.04
N GLN A 111 -1.59 -11.61 16.97
CA GLN A 111 -2.11 -12.30 18.15
C GLN A 111 -1.24 -13.49 18.54
N ARG A 112 -1.18 -13.81 19.85
CA ARG A 112 -0.56 -15.04 20.33
C ARG A 112 -1.45 -16.23 19.96
N ARG A 113 -0.87 -17.27 19.38
CA ARG A 113 -1.58 -18.50 19.01
C ARG A 113 -1.57 -19.47 20.17
N GLY A 114 -2.77 -19.97 20.55
CA GLY A 114 -2.94 -21.12 21.40
C GLY A 114 -3.21 -22.40 20.57
N LEU A 115 -3.47 -23.50 21.25
CA LEU A 115 -3.94 -24.76 20.65
C LEU A 115 -5.46 -24.66 20.39
N SER A 116 -5.84 -24.03 19.28
CA SER A 116 -7.24 -23.91 18.84
C SER A 116 -7.42 -24.44 17.43
N TRP A 117 -8.66 -24.85 17.08
CA TRP A 117 -9.01 -25.28 15.74
C TRP A 117 -8.72 -24.19 14.71
N GLY A 118 -8.29 -24.59 13.51
CA GLY A 118 -7.85 -23.67 12.47
C GLY A 118 -8.89 -22.63 12.05
N VAL A 119 -10.12 -23.08 11.73
CA VAL A 119 -11.25 -22.20 11.34
C VAL A 119 -12.53 -22.78 11.94
N THR A 120 -13.23 -22.00 12.76
CA THR A 120 -14.50 -22.37 13.37
C THR A 120 -15.67 -22.12 12.43
N LYS A 121 -16.86 -22.73 12.73
CA LYS A 121 -18.09 -22.47 11.95
C LYS A 121 -18.49 -20.99 12.01
N ALA A 122 -18.44 -20.38 13.19
CA ALA A 122 -18.77 -18.97 13.37
C ALA A 122 -17.86 -18.04 12.54
N GLU A 123 -16.55 -18.36 12.47
CA GLU A 123 -15.64 -17.60 11.61
C GLU A 123 -15.97 -17.78 10.12
N LYS A 124 -16.37 -18.98 9.68
CA LYS A 124 -16.80 -19.21 8.29
C LYS A 124 -18.03 -18.37 7.94
N ASP A 125 -19.01 -18.32 8.83
CA ASP A 125 -20.23 -17.53 8.63
C ASP A 125 -19.90 -16.02 8.54
N GLU A 126 -19.02 -15.51 9.41
CA GLU A 126 -18.50 -14.14 9.34
C GLU A 126 -17.75 -13.86 8.02
N TYR A 127 -16.90 -14.79 7.58
CA TYR A 127 -16.14 -14.62 6.33
C TYR A 127 -17.05 -14.60 5.11
N VAL A 128 -18.13 -15.38 5.08
CA VAL A 128 -19.14 -15.33 4.01
C VAL A 128 -19.74 -13.93 3.90
N GLU A 129 -20.12 -13.31 5.01
CA GLU A 129 -20.69 -11.96 4.99
C GLU A 129 -19.67 -10.90 4.53
N LEU A 130 -18.43 -11.02 4.94
CA LEU A 130 -17.35 -10.14 4.46
C LEU A 130 -17.08 -10.30 2.97
N LEU A 131 -17.09 -11.54 2.47
CA LEU A 131 -16.83 -11.84 1.05
C LEU A 131 -18.00 -11.40 0.14
N LYS A 132 -19.25 -11.42 0.61
CA LYS A 132 -20.41 -10.89 -0.13
C LYS A 132 -20.23 -9.42 -0.50
N ARG A 133 -19.63 -8.62 0.42
CA ARG A 133 -19.36 -7.19 0.19
C ARG A 133 -18.42 -6.92 -0.98
N LEU A 134 -17.55 -7.89 -1.33
CA LEU A 134 -16.64 -7.75 -2.45
C LEU A 134 -17.34 -7.84 -3.82
N ASP A 135 -18.56 -8.40 -3.87
CA ASP A 135 -19.34 -8.63 -5.10
C ASP A 135 -18.55 -9.33 -6.22
N LEU A 136 -17.78 -10.36 -5.83
CA LEU A 136 -16.89 -11.13 -6.74
C LEU A 136 -17.18 -12.65 -6.72
N GLY A 137 -18.30 -13.07 -6.10
CA GLY A 137 -18.72 -14.48 -6.01
C GLY A 137 -17.79 -15.34 -5.15
N LEU A 138 -17.04 -14.72 -4.21
CA LEU A 138 -16.12 -15.45 -3.32
C LEU A 138 -16.82 -16.03 -2.10
N ASP A 139 -17.97 -15.51 -1.73
CA ASP A 139 -18.82 -15.96 -0.61
C ASP A 139 -19.26 -17.41 -0.74
N THR A 140 -19.50 -17.89 -1.98
CA THR A 140 -19.85 -19.29 -2.28
C THR A 140 -18.63 -20.21 -2.43
N ARG A 141 -17.41 -19.66 -2.41
CA ARG A 141 -16.16 -20.36 -2.70
C ARG A 141 -15.18 -20.44 -1.53
N LEU A 142 -15.67 -20.35 -0.30
CA LEU A 142 -14.87 -20.27 0.92
C LEU A 142 -13.83 -21.38 1.08
N ASN A 143 -14.14 -22.58 0.58
CA ASN A 143 -13.24 -23.75 0.61
C ASN A 143 -12.36 -23.88 -0.64
N ALA A 144 -12.47 -22.98 -1.62
CA ALA A 144 -11.60 -23.00 -2.80
C ALA A 144 -10.18 -22.55 -2.43
N LYS A 145 -9.17 -23.14 -3.09
CA LYS A 145 -7.79 -22.67 -2.96
C LYS A 145 -7.64 -21.27 -3.57
N VAL A 146 -6.90 -20.40 -2.90
CA VAL A 146 -6.65 -19.03 -3.38
C VAL A 146 -5.91 -18.99 -4.72
N GLY A 147 -5.06 -19.98 -4.99
CA GLY A 147 -4.39 -20.15 -6.28
C GLY A 147 -5.31 -20.28 -7.49
N LEU A 148 -6.59 -20.67 -7.29
CA LEU A 148 -7.59 -20.79 -8.35
C LEU A 148 -8.39 -19.50 -8.61
N LEU A 149 -8.10 -18.42 -7.89
CA LEU A 149 -8.77 -17.14 -8.07
C LEU A 149 -8.17 -16.36 -9.25
N SER A 150 -8.99 -15.56 -9.93
CA SER A 150 -8.49 -14.57 -10.88
C SER A 150 -7.63 -13.51 -10.17
N GLY A 151 -6.81 -12.76 -10.92
CA GLY A 151 -5.98 -11.69 -10.37
C GLY A 151 -6.79 -10.70 -9.55
N GLY A 152 -7.91 -10.20 -10.08
CA GLY A 152 -8.78 -9.25 -9.38
C GLY A 152 -9.46 -9.83 -8.14
N GLN A 153 -9.95 -11.08 -8.21
CA GLN A 153 -10.52 -11.75 -7.05
C GLN A 153 -9.50 -11.91 -5.93
N ARG A 154 -8.26 -12.27 -6.28
CA ARG A 154 -7.17 -12.40 -5.32
C ARG A 154 -6.75 -11.07 -4.74
N GLN A 155 -6.70 -10.02 -5.56
CA GLN A 155 -6.38 -8.66 -5.11
C GLN A 155 -7.42 -8.12 -4.12
N ALA A 156 -8.71 -8.27 -4.43
CA ALA A 156 -9.79 -7.91 -3.52
C ALA A 156 -9.74 -8.71 -2.20
N LEU A 157 -9.44 -10.02 -2.29
CA LEU A 157 -9.23 -10.84 -1.10
C LEU A 157 -8.04 -10.33 -0.27
N THR A 158 -6.92 -9.97 -0.92
CA THR A 158 -5.73 -9.44 -0.23
C THR A 158 -6.04 -8.12 0.47
N LEU A 159 -6.80 -7.24 -0.18
CA LEU A 159 -7.27 -5.99 0.42
C LEU A 159 -8.14 -6.24 1.66
N LEU A 160 -9.12 -7.13 1.56
CA LEU A 160 -9.94 -7.54 2.70
C LEU A 160 -9.07 -8.10 3.84
N MET A 161 -8.13 -9.00 3.54
CA MET A 161 -7.19 -9.56 4.51
C MET A 161 -6.33 -8.49 5.20
N ALA A 162 -5.87 -7.49 4.44
CA ALA A 162 -5.05 -6.39 4.95
C ALA A 162 -5.82 -5.49 5.93
N THR A 163 -7.14 -5.33 5.72
CA THR A 163 -8.00 -4.41 6.46
C THR A 163 -8.84 -5.09 7.55
N LEU A 164 -8.90 -6.42 7.58
CA LEU A 164 -9.75 -7.23 8.47
C LEU A 164 -9.57 -6.89 9.97
N THR A 165 -8.36 -6.54 10.39
CA THR A 165 -8.03 -6.18 11.79
C THR A 165 -7.92 -4.67 12.01
N LYS A 166 -8.44 -3.85 11.09
CA LYS A 166 -8.37 -2.39 11.13
C LYS A 166 -6.95 -1.90 11.49
N PRO A 167 -6.00 -1.98 10.56
CA PRO A 167 -4.62 -1.56 10.80
C PRO A 167 -4.54 -0.06 11.11
N ARG A 168 -3.49 0.36 11.82
CA ARG A 168 -3.19 1.78 12.05
C ARG A 168 -2.77 2.50 10.79
N LEU A 169 -2.14 1.77 9.86
CA LEU A 169 -1.71 2.28 8.57
C LEU A 169 -1.88 1.19 7.52
N LEU A 170 -2.55 1.54 6.41
CA LEU A 170 -2.69 0.69 5.23
C LEU A 170 -1.67 1.13 4.18
N LEU A 171 -0.84 0.19 3.72
CA LEU A 171 0.15 0.39 2.66
C LEU A 171 -0.30 -0.32 1.40
N LEU A 172 -0.48 0.42 0.31
CA LEU A 172 -0.91 -0.06 -1.00
C LEU A 172 0.20 0.19 -2.02
N ASP A 173 0.81 -0.87 -2.55
CA ASP A 173 1.95 -0.79 -3.48
C ASP A 173 1.48 -1.18 -4.87
N GLU A 174 1.10 -0.20 -5.71
CA GLU A 174 0.65 -0.38 -7.10
C GLU A 174 -0.34 -1.54 -7.28
N HIS A 175 -1.25 -1.70 -6.33
CA HIS A 175 -2.06 -2.89 -6.13
C HIS A 175 -3.08 -3.20 -7.25
N THR A 176 -3.20 -2.34 -8.25
CA THR A 176 -4.07 -2.53 -9.43
C THR A 176 -3.30 -2.64 -10.74
N ALA A 177 -1.98 -2.45 -10.74
CA ALA A 177 -1.16 -2.38 -11.95
C ALA A 177 -1.18 -3.66 -12.82
N ALA A 178 -1.37 -4.83 -12.20
CA ALA A 178 -1.41 -6.12 -12.89
C ALA A 178 -2.82 -6.55 -13.33
N LEU A 179 -3.83 -5.69 -13.18
CA LEU A 179 -5.22 -5.98 -13.48
C LEU A 179 -5.67 -5.34 -14.78
N ASP A 180 -6.68 -5.95 -15.43
CA ASP A 180 -7.36 -5.29 -16.54
C ASP A 180 -8.11 -4.03 -16.06
N PRO A 181 -8.36 -3.03 -16.93
CA PRO A 181 -8.90 -1.73 -16.52
C PRO A 181 -10.24 -1.82 -15.78
N LYS A 182 -11.13 -2.73 -16.19
CA LYS A 182 -12.45 -2.90 -15.55
C LYS A 182 -12.31 -3.47 -14.14
N THR A 183 -11.46 -4.45 -13.97
CA THR A 183 -11.18 -5.05 -12.66
C THR A 183 -10.42 -4.10 -11.76
N ALA A 184 -9.44 -3.36 -12.30
CA ALA A 184 -8.70 -2.33 -11.58
C ALA A 184 -9.65 -1.26 -10.99
N SER A 185 -10.58 -0.73 -11.80
CA SER A 185 -11.58 0.23 -11.33
C SER A 185 -12.45 -0.33 -10.19
N LYS A 186 -12.88 -1.60 -10.28
CA LYS A 186 -13.64 -2.23 -9.18
C LYS A 186 -12.81 -2.32 -7.89
N VAL A 187 -11.56 -2.74 -7.99
CA VAL A 187 -10.67 -2.85 -6.81
C VAL A 187 -10.37 -1.48 -6.21
N LEU A 188 -10.18 -0.44 -7.04
CA LEU A 188 -9.96 0.93 -6.54
C LEU A 188 -11.19 1.49 -5.81
N ASN A 189 -12.41 1.29 -6.36
CA ASN A 189 -13.64 1.72 -5.71
C ASN A 189 -13.83 0.98 -4.38
N LEU A 190 -13.58 -0.32 -4.34
CA LEU A 190 -13.62 -1.11 -3.12
C LEU A 190 -12.57 -0.63 -2.09
N THR A 191 -11.38 -0.22 -2.56
CA THR A 191 -10.34 0.35 -1.70
C THR A 191 -10.83 1.63 -1.03
N GLU A 192 -11.41 2.54 -1.82
CA GLU A 192 -11.96 3.80 -1.34
C GLU A 192 -13.08 3.57 -0.32
N GLU A 193 -14.05 2.70 -0.63
CA GLU A 193 -15.13 2.32 0.28
C GLU A 193 -14.62 1.77 1.62
N ILE A 194 -13.67 0.82 1.59
CA ILE A 194 -13.11 0.22 2.82
C ILE A 194 -12.32 1.25 3.64
N VAL A 195 -11.55 2.12 2.99
CA VAL A 195 -10.77 3.16 3.65
C VAL A 195 -11.68 4.16 4.34
N ASP A 196 -12.71 4.64 3.63
CA ASP A 196 -13.65 5.64 4.14
C ASP A 196 -14.51 5.10 5.30
N GLU A 197 -15.10 3.91 5.14
CA GLU A 197 -15.93 3.28 6.18
C GLU A 197 -15.17 3.01 7.49
N ASN A 198 -13.89 2.67 7.37
CA ASN A 198 -13.08 2.33 8.54
C ASN A 198 -12.18 3.47 9.00
N HIS A 199 -12.21 4.64 8.32
CA HIS A 199 -11.36 5.80 8.57
C HIS A 199 -9.87 5.43 8.64
N LEU A 200 -9.41 4.62 7.67
CA LEU A 200 -8.05 4.10 7.66
C LEU A 200 -7.06 5.16 7.18
N THR A 201 -6.01 5.39 7.94
CA THR A 201 -4.84 6.10 7.42
C THR A 201 -4.18 5.26 6.34
N THR A 202 -4.02 5.80 5.14
CA THR A 202 -3.59 5.04 3.95
C THR A 202 -2.48 5.74 3.19
N LEU A 203 -1.46 4.98 2.81
CA LEU A 203 -0.40 5.42 1.89
C LEU A 203 -0.42 4.51 0.67
N MET A 204 -0.81 5.06 -0.48
CA MET A 204 -0.98 4.34 -1.74
C MET A 204 0.05 4.81 -2.76
N VAL A 205 0.92 3.92 -3.21
CA VAL A 205 1.77 4.15 -4.39
C VAL A 205 1.00 3.76 -5.65
N THR A 206 1.02 4.64 -6.63
CA THR A 206 0.48 4.39 -7.97
C THR A 206 1.34 5.06 -9.04
N HIS A 207 1.34 4.49 -10.24
CA HIS A 207 1.92 5.12 -11.43
C HIS A 207 0.84 5.83 -12.27
N ASN A 208 -0.45 5.62 -11.99
CA ASN A 208 -1.55 6.26 -12.70
C ASN A 208 -1.88 7.62 -12.05
N MET A 209 -1.62 8.71 -12.78
CA MET A 209 -1.85 10.08 -12.30
C MET A 209 -3.34 10.38 -12.09
N ASN A 210 -4.23 9.84 -12.93
CA ASN A 210 -5.67 10.04 -12.75
C ASN A 210 -6.16 9.42 -11.44
N ASP A 211 -5.70 8.21 -11.11
CA ASP A 211 -6.03 7.56 -9.85
C ASP A 211 -5.44 8.33 -8.66
N ALA A 212 -4.21 8.86 -8.80
CA ALA A 212 -3.56 9.64 -7.75
C ALA A 212 -4.31 10.94 -7.45
N ILE A 213 -4.83 11.63 -8.48
CA ILE A 213 -5.65 12.85 -8.32
C ILE A 213 -7.01 12.51 -7.70
N ARG A 214 -7.67 11.45 -8.20
CA ARG A 214 -9.02 11.06 -7.79
C ARG A 214 -9.09 10.57 -6.35
N LEU A 215 -8.15 9.71 -5.95
CA LEU A 215 -8.21 9.01 -4.67
C LEU A 215 -7.56 9.78 -3.54
N GLY A 216 -8.19 9.74 -2.37
CA GLY A 216 -7.68 10.30 -1.14
C GLY A 216 -7.68 11.83 -1.08
N ASN A 217 -7.22 12.36 0.04
CA ASN A 217 -7.27 13.79 0.36
C ASN A 217 -5.94 14.52 0.16
N ARG A 218 -4.82 13.78 -0.09
CA ARG A 218 -3.47 14.35 -0.26
C ARG A 218 -2.69 13.57 -1.30
N LEU A 219 -1.84 14.27 -2.06
CA LEU A 219 -0.96 13.70 -3.07
C LEU A 219 0.46 14.18 -2.81
N ILE A 220 1.42 13.25 -2.84
CA ILE A 220 2.84 13.56 -2.82
C ILE A 220 3.51 13.04 -4.08
N MET A 221 4.50 13.79 -4.56
CA MET A 221 5.34 13.39 -5.69
C MET A 221 6.78 13.19 -5.20
N MET A 222 7.36 12.06 -5.58
CA MET A 222 8.74 11.72 -5.26
C MET A 222 9.63 11.75 -6.48
N HIS A 223 10.85 12.25 -6.30
CA HIS A 223 11.92 12.20 -7.30
C HIS A 223 13.26 12.02 -6.60
N GLU A 224 14.12 11.11 -7.10
CA GLU A 224 15.49 10.83 -6.60
C GLU A 224 15.59 10.70 -5.06
N GLY A 225 14.61 10.04 -4.46
CA GLY A 225 14.59 9.79 -3.00
C GLY A 225 14.15 10.97 -2.15
N HIS A 226 13.57 12.02 -2.74
CA HIS A 226 12.98 13.17 -2.07
C HIS A 226 11.48 13.28 -2.35
N VAL A 227 10.75 13.93 -1.45
CA VAL A 227 9.42 14.48 -1.72
C VAL A 227 9.64 15.85 -2.37
N ILE A 228 9.15 16.02 -3.60
CA ILE A 228 9.34 17.25 -4.40
C ILE A 228 8.05 18.08 -4.50
N TYR A 229 6.90 17.47 -4.28
CA TYR A 229 5.61 18.13 -4.26
C TYR A 229 4.69 17.46 -3.24
N ASP A 230 3.91 18.25 -2.53
CA ASP A 230 3.01 17.80 -1.48
C ASP A 230 1.79 18.72 -1.45
N VAL A 231 0.61 18.18 -1.77
CA VAL A 231 -0.61 18.94 -1.96
C VAL A 231 -1.80 18.21 -1.34
N ALA A 232 -2.72 18.96 -0.73
CA ALA A 232 -3.87 18.39 -0.04
C ALA A 232 -5.14 19.25 -0.22
N GLY A 233 -6.28 18.69 0.15
CA GLY A 233 -7.55 19.40 0.20
C GLY A 233 -8.02 19.91 -1.17
N ASP A 234 -8.51 21.15 -1.20
CA ASP A 234 -9.13 21.72 -2.42
C ASP A 234 -8.10 21.99 -3.54
N GLU A 235 -6.85 22.27 -3.19
CA GLU A 235 -5.77 22.39 -4.18
C GLU A 235 -5.56 21.06 -4.91
N LYS A 236 -5.53 19.92 -4.18
CA LYS A 236 -5.45 18.59 -4.81
C LYS A 236 -6.63 18.32 -5.75
N LYS A 237 -7.86 18.69 -5.34
CA LYS A 237 -9.07 18.45 -6.15
C LYS A 237 -9.07 19.20 -7.48
N SER A 238 -8.36 20.34 -7.55
CA SER A 238 -8.25 21.16 -8.77
C SER A 238 -7.15 20.71 -9.73
N LEU A 239 -6.27 19.77 -9.30
CA LEU A 239 -5.17 19.31 -10.13
C LEU A 239 -5.63 18.56 -11.38
N THR A 240 -4.89 18.79 -12.46
CA THR A 240 -4.97 17.99 -13.69
C THR A 240 -3.70 17.17 -13.90
N VAL A 241 -3.75 16.18 -14.78
CA VAL A 241 -2.54 15.42 -15.17
C VAL A 241 -1.47 16.35 -15.76
N ALA A 242 -1.90 17.38 -16.51
CA ALA A 242 -0.98 18.37 -17.09
C ALA A 242 -0.20 19.14 -16.01
N ASP A 243 -0.88 19.54 -14.92
CA ASP A 243 -0.22 20.21 -13.80
C ASP A 243 0.83 19.32 -13.13
N LEU A 244 0.52 18.04 -12.93
CA LEU A 244 1.48 17.09 -12.36
C LEU A 244 2.69 16.87 -13.28
N LEU A 245 2.48 16.77 -14.60
CA LEU A 245 3.56 16.65 -15.56
C LEU A 245 4.44 17.90 -15.57
N GLN A 246 3.84 19.10 -15.54
CA GLN A 246 4.58 20.35 -15.46
C GLN A 246 5.44 20.41 -14.17
N LYS A 247 4.85 20.06 -13.01
CA LYS A 247 5.59 20.02 -11.74
C LYS A 247 6.77 19.05 -11.78
N PHE A 248 6.60 17.92 -12.42
CA PHE A 248 7.67 16.96 -12.59
C PHE A 248 8.77 17.51 -13.51
N GLU A 249 8.43 18.15 -14.63
CA GLU A 249 9.39 18.77 -15.56
C GLU A 249 10.21 19.89 -14.89
N GLU A 250 9.57 20.73 -14.08
CA GLU A 250 10.24 21.81 -13.33
C GLU A 250 11.38 21.29 -12.42
N VAL A 251 11.21 20.10 -11.85
CA VAL A 251 12.18 19.52 -10.89
C VAL A 251 13.18 18.59 -11.56
N SER A 252 12.79 17.82 -12.59
CA SER A 252 13.66 16.84 -13.27
C SER A 252 14.57 17.45 -14.33
N GLY A 253 14.50 18.77 -14.55
CA GLY A 253 15.38 19.45 -15.52
C GLY A 253 15.16 19.02 -16.98
N GLY A 254 14.00 18.46 -17.33
CA GLY A 254 13.67 18.09 -18.72
C GLY A 254 14.13 16.68 -19.15
N GLU A 255 14.63 15.83 -18.26
CA GLU A 255 15.02 14.43 -18.59
C GLU A 255 13.83 13.50 -18.93
N LEU A 256 12.65 14.04 -19.10
CA LEU A 256 11.36 13.34 -19.16
C LEU A 256 10.96 12.71 -20.49
N ALA A 257 11.76 12.76 -21.53
CA ALA A 257 11.33 12.19 -22.83
C ALA A 257 11.05 10.67 -22.76
N ASN A 258 11.66 9.95 -21.81
CA ASN A 258 11.51 8.49 -21.67
C ASN A 258 10.47 8.06 -20.61
N ASP A 259 10.19 8.88 -19.60
CA ASP A 259 9.24 8.51 -18.53
C ASP A 259 7.76 8.88 -18.88
N ARG A 260 7.53 9.73 -19.87
CA ARG A 260 6.16 10.08 -20.34
C ARG A 260 5.33 8.87 -20.77
N MET A 261 5.97 7.82 -21.29
CA MET A 261 5.29 6.57 -21.69
C MET A 261 4.88 5.69 -20.49
N LEU A 262 5.44 5.93 -19.31
CA LEU A 262 5.19 5.10 -18.11
C LEU A 262 4.18 5.72 -17.15
N LEU A 263 3.78 6.98 -17.38
CA LEU A 263 2.90 7.73 -16.50
C LEU A 263 1.51 8.02 -17.10
N SER A 264 1.24 7.48 -18.30
CA SER A 264 -0.04 7.68 -19.03
C SER A 264 -1.00 6.51 -18.86
#